data_5111b7f1fa8c42414172b1612c03a519
#
_entry.id   5111b7f1fa8c42414172b1612c03a519
#
_cell.length_a   1.000
_cell.length_b   1.000
_cell.length_c   1.000
_cell.angle_alpha   90.00
_cell.angle_beta   90.00
_cell.angle_gamma   90.00
#
_symmetry.space_group_name_H-M   'P 1'
#
loop_
_entity.id
_entity.type
_entity.pdbx_description
1 polymer ?
#
loop_
_entity_poly.entity_id
_entity_poly.type
_entity_poly.pdbx_seq_one_letter_code
_entity_poly.pdbx_strand_id
1 'polypeptide(L)'
;MPSLEIITLGGVVVLAVLLWAYLRMRSKDRIDEILAKHRASASVCSRANLMEGMEMIPVALALKNDAIYYENSDIQGSSIELALIEEVEYDDETATGHTMPGKVLRIRAHNHVFEFALDLPTARQWEAALPPRRIDRARAV
;
A
#
# COMPACT_ATOMS: atom_id res chain seq x y z
N MET A 1 -13.46 -44.76 18.79
CA MET A 1 -12.11 -44.25 18.52
C MET A 1 -12.17 -43.40 17.26
N PRO A 2 -11.68 -42.15 17.28
CA PRO A 2 -11.56 -41.42 16.04
C PRO A 2 -10.62 -42.16 15.12
N SER A 3 -11.01 -42.32 13.86
CA SER A 3 -10.19 -42.99 12.87
C SER A 3 -8.88 -42.22 12.66
N LEU A 4 -7.80 -42.94 12.37
CA LEU A 4 -6.49 -42.35 12.11
C LEU A 4 -6.56 -41.22 11.06
N GLU A 5 -7.49 -41.33 10.13
CA GLU A 5 -7.77 -40.35 9.08
C GLU A 5 -8.23 -39.01 9.61
N ILE A 6 -9.04 -38.99 10.67
CA ILE A 6 -9.53 -37.72 11.28
C ILE A 6 -8.37 -37.01 12.01
N ILE A 7 -7.49 -37.76 12.64
CA ILE A 7 -6.34 -37.21 13.35
C ILE A 7 -5.33 -36.62 12.36
N THR A 8 -5.08 -37.33 11.25
CA THR A 8 -4.18 -36.81 10.19
C THR A 8 -4.74 -35.57 9.50
N LEU A 9 -6.04 -35.55 9.20
CA LEU A 9 -6.68 -34.39 8.60
C LEU A 9 -6.64 -33.17 9.52
N GLY A 10 -6.92 -33.36 10.81
CA GLY A 10 -6.83 -32.31 11.83
C GLY A 10 -5.42 -31.74 11.94
N GLY A 11 -4.39 -32.60 11.91
CA GLY A 11 -2.99 -32.21 11.95
C GLY A 11 -2.58 -31.35 10.74
N VAL A 12 -3.02 -31.73 9.54
CA VAL A 12 -2.73 -30.98 8.30
C VAL A 12 -3.37 -29.59 8.33
N VAL A 13 -4.62 -29.48 8.79
CA VAL A 13 -5.31 -28.20 8.91
C VAL A 13 -4.59 -27.27 9.90
N VAL A 14 -4.18 -27.78 11.05
CA VAL A 14 -3.45 -27.00 12.05
C VAL A 14 -2.12 -26.50 11.49
N LEU A 15 -1.37 -27.36 10.80
CA LEU A 15 -0.10 -26.96 10.16
C LEU A 15 -0.33 -25.89 9.07
N ALA A 16 -1.38 -26.02 8.27
CA ALA A 16 -1.70 -25.04 7.24
C ALA A 16 -2.04 -23.67 7.85
N VAL A 17 -2.80 -23.64 8.94
CA VAL A 17 -3.15 -22.41 9.65
C VAL A 17 -1.91 -21.77 10.28
N LEU A 18 -1.06 -22.56 10.91
CA LEU A 18 0.20 -22.07 11.50
C LEU A 18 1.15 -21.52 10.44
N LEU A 19 1.29 -22.20 9.32
CA LEU A 19 2.11 -21.74 8.19
C LEU A 19 1.55 -20.43 7.61
N TRP A 20 0.25 -20.34 7.42
CA TRP A 20 -0.40 -19.14 6.94
C TRP A 20 -0.19 -17.94 7.89
N ALA A 21 -0.37 -18.17 9.21
CA ALA A 21 -0.14 -17.15 10.23
C ALA A 21 1.33 -16.70 10.24
N TYR A 22 2.27 -17.66 10.14
CA TYR A 22 3.70 -17.37 10.08
C TYR A 22 4.07 -16.52 8.86
N LEU A 23 3.58 -16.88 7.67
CA LEU A 23 3.85 -16.14 6.44
C LEU A 23 3.26 -14.72 6.51
N ARG A 24 2.08 -14.59 7.09
CA ARG A 24 1.43 -13.28 7.28
C ARG A 24 2.21 -12.38 8.26
N MET A 25 2.71 -12.94 9.35
CA MET A 25 3.55 -12.22 10.32
C MET A 25 4.87 -11.80 9.68
N ARG A 26 5.50 -12.68 8.94
CA ARG A 26 6.76 -12.41 8.23
C ARG A 26 6.61 -11.30 7.20
N SER A 27 5.49 -11.26 6.49
CA SER A 27 5.20 -10.19 5.52
C SER A 27 5.07 -8.82 6.22
N LYS A 28 4.43 -8.77 7.37
CA LYS A 28 4.31 -7.53 8.17
C LYS A 28 5.67 -7.05 8.67
N ASP A 29 6.50 -7.96 9.16
CA ASP A 29 7.83 -7.64 9.66
C ASP A 29 8.73 -7.07 8.56
N ARG A 30 8.63 -7.59 7.34
CA ARG A 30 9.35 -7.04 6.18
C ARG A 30 8.93 -5.61 5.86
N ILE A 31 7.65 -5.31 5.88
CA ILE A 31 7.15 -3.95 5.65
C ILE A 31 7.67 -3.02 6.74
N ASP A 32 7.66 -3.42 7.99
CA ASP A 32 8.19 -2.63 9.11
C ASP A 32 9.70 -2.37 8.99
N GLU A 33 10.47 -3.35 8.52
CA GLU A 33 11.91 -3.17 8.22
C GLU A 33 12.13 -2.14 7.11
N ILE A 34 11.35 -2.19 6.04
CA ILE A 34 11.42 -1.23 4.94
C ILE A 34 11.04 0.17 5.43
N LEU A 35 9.98 0.30 6.22
CA LEU A 35 9.57 1.57 6.82
C LEU A 35 10.68 2.14 7.73
N ALA A 36 11.34 1.30 8.50
CA ALA A 36 12.46 1.72 9.35
C ALA A 36 13.63 2.31 8.54
N LYS A 37 13.92 1.75 7.38
CA LYS A 37 14.95 2.29 6.46
C LYS A 37 14.59 3.67 5.92
N HIS A 38 13.32 3.91 5.60
CA HIS A 38 12.87 5.17 5.01
C HIS A 38 12.58 6.25 6.04
N ARG A 39 12.31 5.89 7.28
CA ARG A 39 11.84 6.82 8.33
C ARG A 39 12.79 7.99 8.58
N ALA A 40 14.09 7.79 8.48
CA ALA A 40 15.08 8.84 8.70
C ALA A 40 15.12 9.92 7.60
N SER A 41 14.75 9.55 6.36
CA SER A 41 14.83 10.44 5.19
C SER A 41 13.48 10.82 4.59
N ALA A 42 12.39 10.23 5.07
CA ALA A 42 11.05 10.49 4.55
C ALA A 42 10.34 11.60 5.34
N SER A 43 9.58 12.44 4.62
CA SER A 43 8.67 13.43 5.25
C SER A 43 7.49 12.74 5.92
N VAL A 44 6.98 11.68 5.29
CA VAL A 44 5.97 10.78 5.84
C VAL A 44 6.21 9.38 5.31
N CYS A 45 6.04 8.40 6.16
CA CYS A 45 6.07 7.00 5.76
C CYS A 45 5.04 6.19 6.55
N SER A 46 4.44 5.22 5.88
CA SER A 46 3.39 4.42 6.47
C SER A 46 3.19 3.11 5.72
N ARG A 47 2.40 2.23 6.32
CA ARG A 47 1.82 1.10 5.61
C ARG A 47 0.71 1.59 4.71
N ALA A 48 0.55 0.94 3.57
CA ALA A 48 -0.54 1.16 2.64
C ALA A 48 -0.85 -0.14 1.92
N ASN A 49 -1.97 -0.18 1.22
CA ASN A 49 -2.29 -1.25 0.29
C ASN A 49 -2.34 -0.68 -1.12
N LEU A 50 -1.43 -1.13 -1.97
CA LEU A 50 -1.47 -0.82 -3.39
C LEU A 50 -2.65 -1.58 -4.01
N MET A 51 -3.52 -0.87 -4.70
CA MET A 51 -4.68 -1.44 -5.37
C MET A 51 -4.33 -1.75 -6.83
N GLU A 52 -4.32 -3.03 -7.18
CA GLU A 52 -4.20 -3.47 -8.58
C GLU A 52 -5.45 -4.26 -8.98
N GLY A 53 -6.37 -3.58 -9.66
CA GLY A 53 -7.68 -4.15 -9.96
C GLY A 53 -8.46 -4.48 -8.69
N MET A 54 -8.70 -5.75 -8.44
CA MET A 54 -9.39 -6.25 -7.24
C MET A 54 -8.41 -6.67 -6.13
N GLU A 55 -7.11 -6.67 -6.40
CA GLU A 55 -6.09 -7.10 -5.44
C GLU A 55 -5.61 -5.94 -4.56
N MET A 56 -5.40 -6.25 -3.29
CA MET A 56 -4.80 -5.35 -2.31
C MET A 56 -3.41 -5.88 -1.96
N ILE A 57 -2.38 -5.14 -2.35
CA ILE A 57 -0.99 -5.53 -2.14
C ILE A 57 -0.40 -4.69 -1.00
N PRO A 58 -0.07 -5.28 0.17
CA PRO A 58 0.55 -4.53 1.26
C PRO A 58 1.93 -3.99 0.83
N VAL A 59 2.16 -2.71 1.07
CA VAL A 59 3.41 -2.02 0.77
C VAL A 59 3.80 -1.07 1.89
N ALA A 60 5.10 -0.76 1.94
CA ALA A 60 5.63 0.38 2.68
C ALA A 60 5.63 1.58 1.74
N LEU A 61 4.98 2.66 2.14
CA LEU A 61 4.85 3.88 1.37
C LEU A 61 5.63 5.00 2.05
N ALA A 62 6.51 5.68 1.30
CA ALA A 62 7.35 6.74 1.84
C ALA A 62 7.43 7.93 0.87
N LEU A 63 7.18 9.13 1.40
CA LEU A 63 7.36 10.38 0.67
C LEU A 63 8.74 10.95 1.00
N LYS A 64 9.57 11.07 -0.01
CA LYS A 64 10.88 11.73 0.06
C LYS A 64 10.89 13.02 -0.76
N ASN A 65 11.98 13.75 -0.75
CA ASN A 65 12.09 15.05 -1.42
C ASN A 65 11.82 15.00 -2.92
N ASP A 66 12.14 13.90 -3.57
CA ASP A 66 12.11 13.72 -5.03
C ASP A 66 11.02 12.75 -5.53
N ALA A 67 10.58 11.83 -4.67
CA ALA A 67 9.71 10.75 -5.11
C ALA A 67 8.90 10.13 -3.97
N ILE A 68 7.84 9.44 -4.35
CA ILE A 68 7.10 8.53 -3.49
C ILE A 68 7.59 7.12 -3.75
N TYR A 69 8.12 6.46 -2.71
CA TYR A 69 8.59 5.08 -2.79
C TYR A 69 7.51 4.13 -2.27
N TYR A 70 7.29 3.04 -2.98
CA TYR A 70 6.41 1.97 -2.54
C TYR A 70 7.10 0.63 -2.74
N GLU A 71 7.27 -0.09 -1.66
CA GLU A 71 8.07 -1.31 -1.62
C GLU A 71 7.44 -2.37 -0.72
N ASN A 72 7.68 -3.62 -1.06
CA ASN A 72 7.44 -4.78 -0.21
C ASN A 72 8.50 -5.84 -0.50
N SER A 73 8.33 -7.07 0.01
CA SER A 73 9.28 -8.16 -0.23
C SER A 73 9.45 -8.52 -1.71
N ASP A 74 8.41 -8.33 -2.51
CA ASP A 74 8.38 -8.68 -3.93
C ASP A 74 8.61 -7.47 -4.85
N ILE A 75 8.29 -6.26 -4.37
CA ILE A 75 8.46 -5.00 -5.09
C ILE A 75 9.63 -4.25 -4.45
N GLN A 76 10.73 -4.10 -5.16
CA GLN A 76 11.91 -3.38 -4.68
C GLN A 76 12.22 -2.18 -5.56
N GLY A 77 12.54 -1.05 -4.93
CA GLY A 77 13.00 0.15 -5.60
C GLY A 77 11.97 0.85 -6.48
N SER A 78 10.69 0.56 -6.34
CA SER A 78 9.64 1.22 -7.10
C SER A 78 9.35 2.59 -6.54
N SER A 79 9.27 3.58 -7.44
CA SER A 79 9.03 4.97 -7.06
C SER A 79 8.23 5.74 -8.11
N ILE A 80 7.58 6.80 -7.66
CA ILE A 80 6.88 7.77 -8.51
C ILE A 80 7.56 9.12 -8.29
N GLU A 81 8.21 9.64 -9.33
CA GLU A 81 8.88 10.94 -9.25
C GLU A 81 7.85 12.07 -9.07
N LEU A 82 8.08 12.93 -8.08
CA LEU A 82 7.16 14.04 -7.78
C LEU A 82 7.00 15.00 -8.96
N ALA A 83 8.07 15.22 -9.73
CA ALA A 83 8.05 16.08 -10.92
C ALA A 83 7.10 15.57 -12.01
N LEU A 84 6.78 14.29 -12.02
CA LEU A 84 5.95 13.63 -13.02
C LEU A 84 4.50 13.44 -12.59
N ILE A 85 4.19 13.78 -11.35
CA ILE A 85 2.83 13.66 -10.81
C ILE A 85 1.97 14.79 -11.37
N GLU A 86 0.90 14.41 -12.05
CA GLU A 86 -0.08 15.32 -12.63
C GLU A 86 -1.26 15.62 -11.70
N GLU A 87 -1.63 14.63 -10.90
CA GLU A 87 -2.79 14.73 -10.01
C GLU A 87 -2.58 13.93 -8.73
N VAL A 88 -2.97 14.52 -7.62
CA VAL A 88 -3.04 13.87 -6.30
C VAL A 88 -4.44 14.09 -5.75
N GLU A 89 -5.13 13.02 -5.44
CA GLU A 89 -6.50 13.02 -4.94
C GLU A 89 -6.66 12.05 -3.77
N TYR A 90 -7.49 12.41 -2.80
CA TYR A 90 -7.90 11.52 -1.71
C TYR A 90 -9.40 11.28 -1.84
N ASP A 91 -9.79 10.04 -2.06
CA ASP A 91 -11.17 9.63 -2.30
C ASP A 91 -11.61 8.55 -1.33
N ASP A 92 -12.91 8.37 -1.20
CA ASP A 92 -13.51 7.30 -0.40
C ASP A 92 -13.63 5.99 -1.18
N GLU A 93 -13.49 6.05 -2.50
CA GLU A 93 -13.67 4.93 -3.42
C GLU A 93 -12.44 4.74 -4.31
N THR A 94 -12.20 3.49 -4.72
CA THR A 94 -11.26 3.18 -5.79
C THR A 94 -11.83 3.57 -7.16
N ALA A 95 -10.98 3.61 -8.19
CA ALA A 95 -11.41 3.87 -9.56
C ALA A 95 -12.41 2.81 -10.08
N THR A 96 -12.39 1.60 -9.51
CA THR A 96 -13.33 0.52 -9.82
C THR A 96 -14.64 0.57 -9.01
N GLY A 97 -14.80 1.59 -8.16
CA GLY A 97 -16.03 1.81 -7.39
C GLY A 97 -16.11 1.08 -6.05
N HIS A 98 -15.00 0.54 -5.55
CA HIS A 98 -14.96 -0.08 -4.22
C HIS A 98 -14.81 0.98 -3.14
N THR A 99 -15.78 1.06 -2.25
CA THR A 99 -15.72 1.92 -1.06
C THR A 99 -14.74 1.35 -0.04
N MET A 100 -13.81 2.18 0.44
CA MET A 100 -12.81 1.80 1.43
C MET A 100 -13.14 2.42 2.79
N PRO A 101 -12.84 1.72 3.91
CA PRO A 101 -13.10 2.26 5.25
C PRO A 101 -12.24 3.48 5.61
N GLY A 102 -11.10 3.66 4.94
CA GLY A 102 -10.23 4.83 5.06
C GLY A 102 -10.34 5.75 3.87
N LYS A 103 -9.21 6.19 3.35
CA LYS A 103 -9.10 6.98 2.12
C LYS A 103 -8.26 6.25 1.08
N VAL A 104 -8.52 6.52 -0.17
CA VAL A 104 -7.69 6.08 -1.29
C VAL A 104 -6.87 7.27 -1.77
N LEU A 105 -5.56 7.18 -1.64
CA LEU A 105 -4.63 8.13 -2.24
C LEU A 105 -4.46 7.73 -3.71
N ARG A 106 -4.99 8.55 -4.61
CA ARG A 106 -4.90 8.36 -6.05
C ARG A 106 -3.88 9.32 -6.63
N ILE A 107 -2.90 8.77 -7.32
CA ILE A 107 -1.81 9.53 -7.94
C ILE A 107 -1.80 9.22 -9.43
N ARG A 108 -1.89 10.26 -10.25
CA ARG A 108 -1.71 10.13 -11.69
C ARG A 108 -0.34 10.63 -12.08
N ALA A 109 0.43 9.75 -12.73
CA ALA A 109 1.74 10.05 -13.27
C ALA A 109 1.98 9.23 -14.54
N HIS A 110 2.51 9.80 -15.59
CA HIS A 110 2.81 9.12 -16.88
C HIS A 110 1.64 8.34 -17.48
N ASN A 111 0.44 8.86 -17.47
CA ASN A 111 -0.77 8.17 -17.92
C ASN A 111 -1.12 6.90 -17.10
N HIS A 112 -0.42 6.68 -15.99
CA HIS A 112 -0.73 5.64 -15.01
C HIS A 112 -1.45 6.23 -13.81
N VAL A 113 -2.37 5.46 -13.25
CA VAL A 113 -3.07 5.79 -12.02
C VAL A 113 -2.66 4.79 -10.95
N PHE A 114 -2.07 5.31 -9.87
CA PHE A 114 -1.69 4.54 -8.70
C PHE A 114 -2.69 4.81 -7.58
N GLU A 115 -3.18 3.75 -6.96
CA GLU A 115 -4.13 3.87 -5.85
C GLU A 115 -3.58 3.14 -4.62
N PHE A 116 -3.52 3.86 -3.51
CA PHE A 116 -3.07 3.33 -2.22
C PHE A 116 -4.16 3.51 -1.19
N ALA A 117 -4.62 2.40 -0.61
CA ALA A 117 -5.59 2.44 0.47
C ALA A 117 -4.88 2.76 1.79
N LEU A 118 -5.35 3.79 2.48
CA LEU A 118 -4.82 4.27 3.76
C LEU A 118 -5.93 4.28 4.81
N ASP A 119 -5.60 4.03 6.07
CA ASP A 119 -6.53 4.31 7.16
C ASP A 119 -6.70 5.83 7.36
N LEU A 120 -7.74 6.26 8.06
CA LEU A 120 -8.04 7.69 8.22
C LEU A 120 -6.92 8.48 8.89
N PRO A 121 -6.31 8.03 10.01
CA PRO A 121 -5.20 8.77 10.61
C PRO A 121 -4.00 8.91 9.68
N THR A 122 -3.66 7.84 8.96
CA THR A 122 -2.55 7.83 7.99
C THR A 122 -2.85 8.74 6.81
N ALA A 123 -4.07 8.71 6.29
CA ALA A 123 -4.50 9.58 5.20
C ALA A 123 -4.37 11.07 5.56
N ARG A 124 -4.68 11.44 6.78
CA ARG A 124 -4.51 12.82 7.27
C ARG A 124 -3.04 13.25 7.30
N GLN A 125 -2.15 12.37 7.70
CA GLN A 125 -0.71 12.62 7.69
C GLN A 125 -0.19 12.83 6.26
N TRP A 126 -0.63 11.98 5.34
CA TRP A 126 -0.27 12.08 3.93
C TRP A 126 -0.83 13.35 3.29
N GLU A 127 -2.07 13.68 3.57
CA GLU A 127 -2.71 14.89 3.04
C GLU A 127 -2.01 16.17 3.50
N ALA A 128 -1.50 16.20 4.73
CA ALA A 128 -0.72 17.32 5.25
C ALA A 128 0.64 17.46 4.56
N ALA A 129 1.32 16.34 4.24
CA ALA A 129 2.63 16.33 3.59
C ALA A 129 2.54 16.39 2.07
N LEU A 130 1.50 15.82 1.49
CA LEU A 130 1.24 15.78 0.04
C LEU A 130 -0.22 16.22 -0.20
N PRO A 131 -0.51 17.52 -0.24
CA PRO A 131 -1.86 18.02 -0.45
C PRO A 131 -2.46 17.62 -1.80
N PRO A 132 -3.79 17.52 -1.92
CA PRO A 132 -4.44 17.31 -3.20
C PRO A 132 -4.02 18.40 -4.19
N ARG A 133 -3.72 17.99 -5.40
CA ARG A 133 -3.37 18.92 -6.48
C ARG A 133 -3.80 18.37 -7.83
N ARG A 134 -4.04 19.28 -8.76
CA ARG A 134 -4.30 18.94 -10.14
C ARG A 134 -3.59 19.94 -11.05
N ILE A 135 -2.76 19.42 -11.93
CA ILE A 135 -2.15 20.25 -12.97
C ILE A 135 -3.14 20.35 -14.12
N ASP A 136 -3.67 21.55 -14.30
CA ASP A 136 -4.62 21.83 -15.37
C ASP A 136 -3.84 22.08 -16.67
N ARG A 137 -3.73 21.04 -17.49
CA ARG A 137 -3.03 21.11 -18.79
C ARG A 137 -3.66 22.12 -19.74
N ALA A 138 -4.92 22.47 -19.54
CA ALA A 138 -5.63 23.43 -20.37
C ALA A 138 -5.10 24.86 -20.22
N ARG A 139 -4.36 25.17 -19.15
CA ARG A 139 -3.72 26.47 -18.91
C ARG A 139 -2.25 26.54 -19.30
N ALA A 140 -1.66 25.42 -19.73
CA ALA A 140 -0.25 25.32 -20.09
C ALA A 140 0.01 25.54 -21.60
N VAL A 141 -0.97 26.01 -22.34
CA VAL A 141 -0.87 26.36 -23.77
C VAL A 141 -0.70 27.86 -23.92
#